data_4e1451a63bbd1710ee1d614774259865
#
_entry.id   4e1451a63bbd1710ee1d614774259865
#
_cell.length_a   1.000
_cell.length_b   1.000
_cell.length_c   1.000
_cell.angle_alpha   90.00
_cell.angle_beta   90.00
_cell.angle_gamma   90.00
#
_symmetry.space_group_name_H-M   'P 1'
#
loop_
_entity.id
_entity.type
_entity.pdbx_description
1 polymer ?
#
loop_
_entity_poly.entity_id
_entity_poly.type
_entity_poly.pdbx_seq_one_letter_code
_entity_poly.pdbx_strand_id
1 'polypeptide(L)'
;MKYLVIGLGTYGRELAINLSLQGNEVIGVDHRSENIEAVKEQLMTVYELDAKDENSLKLLPLKNMDIVIVAIGEDFGASLK
;
A
#
# COMPACT_ATOMS: atom_id res chain seq x y z
N MET A 1 -8.69 2.14 12.58
CA MET A 1 -8.94 2.73 11.26
C MET A 1 -8.48 1.79 10.15
N LYS A 2 -9.04 1.96 8.98
CA LYS A 2 -8.67 1.15 7.83
C LYS A 2 -7.84 1.98 6.86
N TYR A 3 -6.62 1.53 6.62
CA TYR A 3 -5.68 2.21 5.74
C TYR A 3 -5.42 1.39 4.49
N LEU A 4 -5.29 2.08 3.36
CA LEU A 4 -4.82 1.45 2.13
C LEU A 4 -3.52 2.15 1.75
N VAL A 5 -2.43 1.39 1.69
CA VAL A 5 -1.12 1.94 1.33
C VAL A 5 -0.75 1.43 -0.06
N ILE A 6 -0.68 2.35 -1.00
CA ILE A 6 -0.32 2.04 -2.38
C ILE A 6 1.15 2.36 -2.57
N GLY A 7 1.93 1.33 -2.85
CA GLY A 7 3.38 1.45 -2.96
C GLY A 7 4.05 0.94 -1.70
N LEU A 8 4.70 -0.21 -1.81
CA LEU A 8 5.33 -0.88 -0.67
C LEU A 8 6.85 -0.94 -0.83
N GLY A 9 7.42 0.13 -1.37
CA GLY A 9 8.86 0.33 -1.36
C GLY A 9 9.30 0.60 0.08
N THR A 10 10.52 1.07 0.27
CA THR A 10 11.05 1.24 1.61
C THR A 10 10.14 2.09 2.51
N TYR A 11 9.73 3.24 2.01
CA TYR A 11 8.89 4.15 2.80
C TYR A 11 7.50 3.59 3.07
N GLY A 12 6.83 3.16 2.01
CA GLY A 12 5.47 2.65 2.16
C GLY A 12 5.40 1.40 3.00
N ARG A 13 6.40 0.55 2.89
CA ARG A 13 6.48 -0.68 3.67
C ARG A 13 6.58 -0.39 5.16
N GLU A 14 7.49 0.49 5.54
CA GLU A 14 7.65 0.84 6.95
C GLU A 14 6.40 1.51 7.50
N LEU A 15 5.80 2.38 6.73
CA LEU A 15 4.58 3.05 7.14
C LEU A 15 3.46 2.05 7.37
N ALA A 16 3.28 1.13 6.41
CA ALA A 16 2.23 0.13 6.51
C ALA A 16 2.42 -0.77 7.73
N ILE A 17 3.64 -1.22 7.95
CA ILE A 17 3.94 -2.08 9.09
C ILE A 17 3.69 -1.35 10.40
N ASN A 18 4.14 -0.11 10.50
CA ASN A 18 3.93 0.66 11.73
C ASN A 18 2.46 0.90 12.03
N LEU A 19 1.68 1.20 10.99
CA LEU A 19 0.24 1.38 11.17
C LEU A 19 -0.42 0.08 11.65
N SER A 20 0.01 -1.04 11.10
CA SER A 20 -0.51 -2.33 11.51
C SER A 20 -0.17 -2.65 12.95
N LEU A 21 1.06 -2.33 13.37
CA LEU A 21 1.48 -2.56 14.74
C LEU A 21 0.71 -1.72 15.75
N GLN A 22 0.17 -0.60 15.30
CA GLN A 22 -0.65 0.27 16.15
C GLN A 22 -2.09 -0.20 16.25
N GLY A 23 -2.42 -1.34 15.67
CA GLY A 23 -3.75 -1.90 15.75
C GLY A 23 -4.69 -1.53 14.62
N ASN A 24 -4.18 -0.86 13.59
CA ASN A 24 -5.00 -0.51 12.45
C ASN A 24 -5.10 -1.66 11.46
N GLU A 25 -6.18 -1.68 10.68
CA GLU A 25 -6.32 -2.62 9.58
C GLU A 25 -5.64 -1.99 8.37
N VAL A 26 -4.63 -2.65 7.84
CA VAL A 26 -3.85 -2.11 6.74
C VAL A 26 -3.87 -3.05 5.54
N ILE A 27 -4.19 -2.48 4.39
CA ILE A 27 -4.15 -3.19 3.12
C ILE A 27 -3.02 -2.57 2.32
N GLY A 28 -2.12 -3.41 1.82
CA GLY A 28 -0.99 -2.95 1.03
C GLY A 28 -1.14 -3.33 -0.43
N VAL A 29 -0.66 -2.46 -1.31
CA VAL A 29 -0.73 -2.67 -2.76
C VAL A 29 0.62 -2.36 -3.38
N ASP A 30 1.11 -3.26 -4.22
CA ASP A 30 2.33 -3.03 -4.98
C ASP A 30 2.30 -3.92 -6.21
N HIS A 31 3.01 -3.54 -7.24
CA HIS A 31 3.08 -4.36 -8.46
C HIS A 31 4.24 -5.34 -8.43
N ARG A 32 5.15 -5.21 -7.48
CA ARG A 32 6.31 -6.10 -7.35
C ARG A 32 6.06 -7.17 -6.32
N SER A 33 6.20 -8.43 -6.74
CA SER A 33 5.94 -9.53 -5.82
C SER A 33 6.89 -9.54 -4.64
N GLU A 34 8.15 -9.12 -4.83
CA GLU A 34 9.09 -9.09 -3.71
C GLU A 34 8.66 -8.10 -2.63
N ASN A 35 8.02 -6.99 -3.01
CA ASN A 35 7.52 -6.03 -2.02
C ASN A 35 6.32 -6.58 -1.27
N ILE A 36 5.49 -7.34 -1.97
CA ILE A 36 4.34 -8.00 -1.37
C ILE A 36 4.81 -9.04 -0.35
N GLU A 37 5.76 -9.89 -0.75
CA GLU A 37 6.28 -10.92 0.14
C GLU A 37 6.89 -10.35 1.41
N ALA A 38 7.49 -9.17 1.30
CA ALA A 38 8.16 -8.57 2.44
C ALA A 38 7.20 -8.19 3.57
N VAL A 39 5.92 -7.96 3.26
CA VAL A 39 4.97 -7.44 4.25
C VAL A 39 3.71 -8.28 4.41
N LYS A 40 3.52 -9.30 3.61
CA LYS A 40 2.23 -9.99 3.59
C LYS A 40 1.84 -10.61 4.94
N GLU A 41 2.81 -10.92 5.78
CA GLU A 41 2.52 -11.49 7.08
C GLU A 41 2.19 -10.45 8.12
N GLN A 42 2.60 -9.20 7.90
CA GLN A 42 2.35 -8.13 8.84
C GLN A 42 1.07 -7.36 8.55
N LEU A 43 0.55 -7.44 7.33
CA LEU A 43 -0.63 -6.68 6.95
C LEU A 43 -1.85 -7.57 6.88
N MET A 44 -3.02 -6.97 7.04
CA MET A 44 -4.27 -7.72 6.98
C MET A 44 -4.47 -8.36 5.61
N THR A 45 -4.18 -7.60 4.55
CA THR A 45 -4.36 -8.07 3.19
C THR A 45 -3.37 -7.34 2.29
N VAL A 46 -2.93 -8.01 1.23
CA VAL A 46 -2.06 -7.39 0.24
C VAL A 46 -2.61 -7.70 -1.15
N TYR A 47 -2.42 -6.77 -2.07
CA TYR A 47 -2.80 -6.95 -3.47
C TYR A 47 -1.60 -6.70 -4.35
N GLU A 48 -1.32 -7.63 -5.24
CA GLU A 48 -0.26 -7.47 -6.22
C GLU A 48 -0.91 -6.98 -7.51
N LEU A 49 -0.88 -5.68 -7.72
CA LEU A 49 -1.43 -5.09 -8.92
C LEU A 49 -0.74 -3.76 -9.22
N ASP A 50 -0.92 -3.27 -10.43
CA ASP A 50 -0.33 -2.01 -10.86
C ASP A 50 -1.33 -0.89 -10.61
N ALA A 51 -1.00 -0.01 -9.67
CA ALA A 51 -1.89 1.09 -9.31
C ALA A 51 -1.99 2.15 -10.40
N LYS A 52 -1.16 2.08 -11.43
CA LYS A 52 -1.25 2.99 -12.57
C LYS A 52 -2.34 2.56 -13.55
N ASP A 53 -2.82 1.34 -13.41
CA ASP A 53 -3.87 0.81 -14.29
C ASP A 53 -5.22 1.06 -13.63
N GLU A 54 -6.05 1.87 -14.30
CA GLU A 54 -7.37 2.20 -13.76
C GLU A 54 -8.24 0.98 -13.53
N ASN A 55 -8.12 -0.02 -14.37
CA ASN A 55 -8.91 -1.23 -14.20
C ASN A 55 -8.50 -1.99 -12.96
N SER A 56 -7.19 -1.98 -12.66
CA SER A 56 -6.70 -2.62 -11.45
C SER A 56 -7.16 -1.88 -10.19
N LEU A 57 -7.17 -0.55 -10.25
CA LEU A 57 -7.62 0.26 -9.12
C LEU A 57 -9.07 -0.03 -8.74
N LYS A 58 -9.90 -0.38 -9.72
CA LYS A 58 -11.30 -0.69 -9.46
C LYS A 58 -11.49 -1.96 -8.63
N LEU A 59 -10.46 -2.78 -8.56
CA LEU A 59 -10.51 -4.01 -7.76
C LEU A 59 -10.30 -3.75 -6.28
N LEU A 60 -9.84 -2.57 -5.93
CA LEU A 60 -9.53 -2.24 -4.55
C LEU A 60 -10.78 -1.78 -3.79
N PRO A 61 -10.87 -2.13 -2.49
CA PRO A 61 -12.03 -1.74 -1.68
C PRO A 61 -11.93 -0.30 -1.19
N LEU A 62 -11.82 0.65 -2.11
CA LEU A 62 -11.58 2.05 -1.78
C LEU A 62 -12.68 2.66 -0.90
N LYS A 63 -13.92 2.25 -1.12
CA LYS A 63 -15.05 2.80 -0.37
C LYS A 63 -15.04 2.41 1.11
N ASN A 64 -14.34 1.35 1.43
CA ASN A 64 -14.29 0.85 2.80
C ASN A 64 -13.08 1.35 3.57
N MET A 65 -12.25 2.17 2.93
CA MET A 65 -11.03 2.66 3.55
C MET A 65 -11.27 4.02 4.19
N ASP A 66 -10.67 4.21 5.35
CA ASP A 66 -10.71 5.51 6.01
C ASP A 66 -9.68 6.46 5.41
N ILE A 67 -8.50 5.92 5.11
CA ILE A 67 -7.39 6.73 4.58
C ILE A 67 -6.68 5.93 3.49
N VAL A 68 -6.39 6.61 2.39
CA VAL A 68 -5.61 6.02 1.29
C VAL A 68 -4.30 6.81 1.18
N ILE A 69 -3.20 6.10 1.31
CA ILE A 69 -1.86 6.70 1.24
C ILE A 69 -1.18 6.21 -0.03
N VAL A 70 -0.72 7.16 -0.83
CA VAL A 70 -0.01 6.83 -2.06
C VAL A 70 1.47 7.11 -1.86
N ALA A 71 2.27 6.06 -1.81
CA ALA A 71 3.71 6.14 -1.58
C ALA A 71 4.44 5.41 -2.70
N ILE A 72 4.12 5.79 -3.93
CA ILE A 72 4.64 5.08 -5.09
C ILE A 72 6.08 5.46 -5.36
N GLY A 73 6.91 4.43 -5.41
CA GLY A 73 8.24 4.53 -5.95
C GLY A 73 9.26 5.23 -5.09
N GLU A 74 10.47 5.04 -5.49
CA GLU A 74 11.60 5.70 -4.87
C GLU A 74 11.71 7.14 -5.34
N ASP A 75 10.95 7.48 -6.36
CA ASP A 75 10.92 8.83 -6.91
C ASP A 75 9.89 9.70 -6.21
N PHE A 76 9.36 9.22 -5.11
CA PHE A 76 8.33 9.94 -4.38
C PHE A 76 8.73 11.39 -4.11
N GLY A 77 9.92 11.59 -3.59
CA GLY A 77 10.41 12.94 -3.33
C GLY A 77 10.53 13.78 -4.57
N ALA A 78 10.97 13.17 -5.67
CA ALA A 78 11.11 13.88 -6.94
C ALA A 78 9.76 14.26 -7.54
N SER A 79 8.77 13.41 -7.39
CA SER A 79 7.46 13.68 -7.96
C SER A 79 6.71 14.79 -7.24
N LEU A 80 7.19 15.19 -6.10
CA LEU A 80 6.59 16.31 -5.37
C LEU A 80 7.06 17.67 -5.87
N LYS A 81 8.03 17.65 -6.76
CA LYS A 81 8.54 18.91 -7.32
C LYS A 81 7.61 19.42 -8.40
#